data_795f57ae78977b0c39561f009b3d8416
#
_entry.id   795f57ae78977b0c39561f009b3d8416
#
_cell.length_a   1.000
_cell.length_b   1.000
_cell.length_c   1.000
_cell.angle_alpha   90.00
_cell.angle_beta   90.00
_cell.angle_gamma   90.00
#
_symmetry.space_group_name_H-M   'P 1'
#
loop_
_entity.id
_entity.type
_entity.pdbx_description
1 polymer ?
#
loop_
_entity_poly.entity_id
_entity_poly.type
_entity_poly.pdbx_seq_one_letter_code
_entity_poly.pdbx_strand_id
1 'polypeptide(L)'
;MKRPWYRFLYVRSALAKLILSIIAMMVAVAVVLFQGVIEEQRMAAQTGNWDGRSVQNGAAIYANNCASCHGPDGKGLPGVAPALHSRYFFTQRLTDLGFTGSLEDYVALTVAAGRPNNKNSQWAQMMPTWSSEYGGPFRGDQVRDVAKFVVNWEGDALTQTKETDPWQPFQNAPTVDIYGDGATIVTEATPEATGPRSPQELFAAMGCVGCHNLNAPQDAQNRGPVGPNMGNLHETAGTKVPGEDAPTYVHNSIVNPNDFVNEGYTAGIMPQNFTEKMSEEEIQSLVDWILDPNRPQ
;
A
#
# COMPACT_ATOMS: atom_id res chain seq x y z
N MET A 1 -40.18 -21.90 -63.06
CA MET A 1 -39.03 -21.22 -62.40
C MET A 1 -39.56 -20.24 -61.32
N LYS A 2 -39.23 -20.45 -60.07
CA LYS A 2 -39.60 -19.51 -58.97
C LYS A 2 -38.86 -18.22 -59.23
N ARG A 3 -39.61 -17.08 -59.28
CA ARG A 3 -38.99 -15.75 -59.43
C ARG A 3 -38.13 -15.48 -58.21
N PRO A 4 -36.83 -15.04 -58.31
CA PRO A 4 -35.98 -14.80 -57.21
C PRO A 4 -36.53 -13.67 -56.37
N TRP A 5 -36.52 -13.85 -55.03
CA TRP A 5 -37.10 -12.94 -54.01
C TRP A 5 -36.56 -11.49 -54.08
N TYR A 6 -35.32 -11.27 -54.53
CA TYR A 6 -34.74 -9.94 -54.70
C TYR A 6 -35.39 -9.08 -55.79
N ARG A 7 -36.23 -9.65 -56.72
CA ARG A 7 -37.02 -8.86 -57.66
C ARG A 7 -38.12 -8.01 -57.00
N PHE A 8 -38.47 -8.30 -55.75
CA PHE A 8 -39.38 -7.50 -54.94
C PHE A 8 -38.79 -6.13 -54.61
N LEU A 9 -37.48 -6.01 -54.53
CA LEU A 9 -36.75 -4.78 -54.25
C LEU A 9 -36.52 -3.88 -55.48
N TYR A 10 -36.98 -4.30 -56.68
CA TYR A 10 -36.72 -3.56 -57.91
C TYR A 10 -37.76 -2.48 -58.11
N VAL A 11 -37.52 -1.29 -57.60
CA VAL A 11 -38.38 -0.12 -57.77
C VAL A 11 -38.20 0.43 -59.18
N ARG A 12 -39.27 0.38 -60.01
CA ARG A 12 -39.22 0.83 -61.42
C ARG A 12 -39.49 2.33 -61.57
N SER A 13 -40.28 2.94 -60.68
CA SER A 13 -40.66 4.34 -60.73
C SER A 13 -39.53 5.24 -60.24
N ALA A 14 -39.21 6.29 -61.01
CA ALA A 14 -38.20 7.26 -60.59
C ALA A 14 -38.59 7.99 -59.29
N LEU A 15 -39.89 8.29 -59.12
CA LEU A 15 -40.44 8.91 -57.93
C LEU A 15 -40.27 8.01 -56.68
N ALA A 16 -40.59 6.71 -56.88
CA ALA A 16 -40.42 5.75 -55.75
C ALA A 16 -38.97 5.55 -55.36
N LYS A 17 -38.01 5.59 -56.29
CA LYS A 17 -36.58 5.59 -56.00
C LYS A 17 -36.15 6.80 -55.16
N LEU A 18 -36.62 7.97 -55.55
CA LEU A 18 -36.34 9.22 -54.82
C LEU A 18 -36.87 9.16 -53.38
N ILE A 19 -38.12 8.75 -53.20
CA ILE A 19 -38.75 8.63 -51.87
C ILE A 19 -37.98 7.61 -51.02
N LEU A 20 -37.63 6.44 -51.53
CA LEU A 20 -36.87 5.45 -50.79
C LEU A 20 -35.46 5.93 -50.40
N SER A 21 -34.81 6.71 -51.29
CA SER A 21 -33.50 7.28 -50.99
C SER A 21 -33.58 8.31 -49.88
N ILE A 22 -34.62 9.15 -49.88
CA ILE A 22 -34.88 10.13 -48.82
C ILE A 22 -35.16 9.43 -47.48
N ILE A 23 -35.99 8.40 -47.48
CA ILE A 23 -36.29 7.60 -46.28
C ILE A 23 -35.01 6.95 -45.76
N ALA A 24 -34.21 6.35 -46.62
CA ALA A 24 -32.95 5.71 -46.21
C ALA A 24 -31.99 6.71 -45.61
N MET A 25 -31.90 7.92 -46.19
CA MET A 25 -31.06 9.00 -45.65
C MET A 25 -31.58 9.51 -44.28
N MET A 26 -32.90 9.67 -44.15
CA MET A 26 -33.51 10.07 -42.88
C MET A 26 -33.27 9.01 -41.78
N VAL A 27 -33.41 7.73 -42.13
CA VAL A 27 -33.11 6.64 -41.18
C VAL A 27 -31.62 6.63 -40.80
N ALA A 28 -30.71 6.84 -41.75
CA ALA A 28 -29.29 6.91 -41.46
C ALA A 28 -28.95 8.10 -40.49
N VAL A 29 -29.54 9.28 -40.79
CA VAL A 29 -29.37 10.44 -39.90
C VAL A 29 -29.98 10.18 -38.52
N ALA A 30 -31.17 9.60 -38.44
CA ALA A 30 -31.81 9.24 -37.19
C ALA A 30 -30.97 8.25 -36.37
N VAL A 31 -30.36 7.25 -37.00
CA VAL A 31 -29.45 6.31 -36.33
C VAL A 31 -28.21 7.01 -35.80
N VAL A 32 -27.59 7.90 -36.58
CA VAL A 32 -26.39 8.68 -36.10
C VAL A 32 -26.75 9.58 -34.91
N LEU A 33 -27.88 10.30 -35.01
CA LEU A 33 -28.34 11.14 -33.89
C LEU A 33 -28.66 10.32 -32.63
N PHE A 34 -29.33 9.19 -32.80
CA PHE A 34 -29.62 8.28 -31.69
C PHE A 34 -28.35 7.74 -31.07
N GLN A 35 -27.35 7.33 -31.86
CA GLN A 35 -26.05 6.91 -31.35
C GLN A 35 -25.36 8.03 -30.57
N GLY A 36 -25.40 9.27 -31.08
CA GLY A 36 -24.83 10.43 -30.38
C GLY A 36 -25.45 10.65 -28.99
N VAL A 37 -26.76 10.44 -28.83
CA VAL A 37 -27.44 10.60 -27.54
C VAL A 37 -27.07 9.53 -26.53
N ILE A 38 -26.87 8.29 -26.98
CA ILE A 38 -26.56 7.18 -26.06
C ILE A 38 -25.04 7.00 -25.80
N GLU A 39 -24.18 7.69 -26.58
CA GLU A 39 -22.74 7.50 -26.53
C GLU A 39 -22.15 7.88 -25.17
N GLU A 40 -22.62 8.97 -24.54
CA GLU A 40 -22.16 9.37 -23.22
C GLU A 40 -22.41 8.28 -22.16
N GLN A 41 -23.60 7.70 -22.15
CA GLN A 41 -23.94 6.63 -21.20
C GLN A 41 -23.12 5.36 -21.47
N ARG A 42 -22.90 5.04 -22.75
CA ARG A 42 -22.09 3.91 -23.14
C ARG A 42 -20.63 4.08 -22.75
N MET A 43 -20.08 5.27 -22.97
CA MET A 43 -18.70 5.62 -22.57
C MET A 43 -18.53 5.59 -21.05
N ALA A 44 -19.48 6.19 -20.32
CA ALA A 44 -19.47 6.16 -18.85
C ALA A 44 -19.50 4.73 -18.29
N ALA A 45 -20.35 3.86 -18.84
CA ALA A 45 -20.42 2.46 -18.46
C ALA A 45 -19.12 1.69 -18.77
N GLN A 46 -18.50 1.96 -19.92
CA GLN A 46 -17.20 1.38 -20.25
C GLN A 46 -16.10 1.84 -19.34
N THR A 47 -16.02 3.15 -19.04
CA THR A 47 -15.04 3.71 -18.10
C THR A 47 -15.21 3.07 -16.72
N GLY A 48 -16.45 3.01 -16.19
CA GLY A 48 -16.72 2.34 -14.91
C GLY A 48 -16.31 0.87 -14.89
N ASN A 49 -16.49 0.14 -16.00
CA ASN A 49 -16.04 -1.25 -16.11
C ASN A 49 -14.50 -1.37 -16.14
N TRP A 50 -13.80 -0.42 -16.74
CA TRP A 50 -12.35 -0.38 -16.75
C TRP A 50 -11.81 -0.06 -15.36
N ASP A 51 -12.35 0.96 -14.71
CA ASP A 51 -11.97 1.35 -13.36
C ASP A 51 -12.22 0.22 -12.36
N GLY A 52 -13.38 -0.45 -12.43
CA GLY A 52 -13.67 -1.62 -11.60
C GLY A 52 -12.67 -2.76 -11.77
N ARG A 53 -12.21 -3.02 -12.99
CA ARG A 53 -11.16 -4.03 -13.25
C ARG A 53 -9.79 -3.58 -12.69
N SER A 54 -9.42 -2.33 -12.87
CA SER A 54 -8.20 -1.78 -12.28
C SER A 54 -8.19 -1.91 -10.76
N VAL A 55 -9.29 -1.55 -10.10
CA VAL A 55 -9.44 -1.71 -8.65
C VAL A 55 -9.30 -3.18 -8.23
N GLN A 56 -9.92 -4.10 -8.97
CA GLN A 56 -9.85 -5.54 -8.68
C GLN A 56 -8.44 -6.12 -8.85
N ASN A 57 -7.73 -5.73 -9.91
CA ASN A 57 -6.33 -6.09 -10.12
C ASN A 57 -5.43 -5.49 -9.03
N GLY A 58 -5.63 -4.21 -8.72
CA GLY A 58 -4.91 -3.50 -7.67
C GLY A 58 -5.10 -4.15 -6.31
N ALA A 59 -6.31 -4.61 -5.97
CA ALA A 59 -6.60 -5.34 -4.75
C ALA A 59 -5.76 -6.62 -4.62
N ALA A 60 -5.67 -7.39 -5.72
CA ALA A 60 -4.86 -8.62 -5.73
C ALA A 60 -3.37 -8.32 -5.56
N ILE A 61 -2.85 -7.28 -6.21
CA ILE A 61 -1.45 -6.85 -6.07
C ILE A 61 -1.20 -6.35 -4.64
N TYR A 62 -2.09 -5.52 -4.10
CA TYR A 62 -1.99 -4.98 -2.75
C TYR A 62 -1.94 -6.08 -1.69
N ALA A 63 -2.85 -7.05 -1.76
CA ALA A 63 -2.91 -8.16 -0.81
C ALA A 63 -1.61 -8.97 -0.74
N ASN A 64 -0.94 -9.15 -1.88
CA ASN A 64 0.27 -9.97 -1.96
C ASN A 64 1.57 -9.20 -1.67
N ASN A 65 1.60 -7.86 -1.79
CA ASN A 65 2.86 -7.11 -1.76
C ASN A 65 2.84 -5.91 -0.80
N CYS A 66 1.68 -5.35 -0.48
CA CYS A 66 1.57 -4.11 0.27
C CYS A 66 0.97 -4.32 1.67
N ALA A 67 0.08 -5.31 1.80
CA ALA A 67 -0.69 -5.57 3.01
C ALA A 67 0.19 -5.97 4.22
N SER A 68 1.37 -6.54 3.99
CA SER A 68 2.31 -6.89 5.06
C SER A 68 2.82 -5.67 5.84
N CYS A 69 2.87 -4.50 5.21
CA CYS A 69 3.30 -3.25 5.84
C CYS A 69 2.13 -2.31 6.09
N HIS A 70 1.24 -2.13 5.11
CA HIS A 70 0.13 -1.18 5.21
C HIS A 70 -1.16 -1.76 5.84
N GLY A 71 -1.14 -3.03 6.25
CA GLY A 71 -2.32 -3.74 6.73
C GLY A 71 -3.23 -4.23 5.60
N PRO A 72 -3.99 -5.32 5.80
CA PRO A 72 -4.89 -5.86 4.78
C PRO A 72 -6.05 -4.92 4.45
N ASP A 73 -6.43 -4.06 5.38
CA ASP A 73 -7.48 -3.05 5.28
C ASP A 73 -6.94 -1.62 5.05
N GLY A 74 -5.64 -1.48 4.82
CA GLY A 74 -4.99 -0.20 4.55
C GLY A 74 -4.84 0.72 5.77
N LYS A 75 -5.11 0.25 6.99
CA LYS A 75 -5.06 1.07 8.21
C LYS A 75 -3.64 1.26 8.76
N GLY A 76 -2.64 0.75 8.06
CA GLY A 76 -1.25 0.84 8.46
C GLY A 76 -0.89 -0.12 9.59
N LEU A 77 0.39 -0.16 9.91
CA LEU A 77 0.90 -0.85 11.09
C LEU A 77 1.78 0.13 11.87
N PRO A 78 1.54 0.31 13.18
CA PRO A 78 2.30 1.23 14.00
C PRO A 78 3.81 1.04 13.87
N GLY A 79 4.55 2.12 13.62
CA GLY A 79 6.01 2.09 13.45
C GLY A 79 6.51 1.45 12.14
N VAL A 80 5.68 0.75 11.38
CA VAL A 80 6.05 0.06 10.14
C VAL A 80 5.73 0.91 8.92
N ALA A 81 4.44 1.22 8.71
CA ALA A 81 3.99 1.98 7.55
C ALA A 81 2.71 2.76 7.85
N PRO A 82 2.49 3.90 7.18
CA PRO A 82 1.34 4.76 7.41
C PRO A 82 0.03 4.11 6.99
N ALA A 83 -1.06 4.57 7.60
CA ALA A 83 -2.42 4.29 7.13
C ALA A 83 -2.65 4.94 5.77
N LEU A 84 -3.16 4.17 4.83
CA LEU A 84 -3.62 4.62 3.51
C LEU A 84 -5.14 4.78 3.48
N HIS A 85 -5.85 3.95 4.22
CA HIS A 85 -7.30 3.98 4.41
C HIS A 85 -7.63 4.84 5.63
N SER A 86 -7.44 6.15 5.50
CA SER A 86 -7.56 7.13 6.58
C SER A 86 -8.13 8.43 6.04
N ARG A 87 -9.03 9.06 6.80
CA ARG A 87 -9.58 10.38 6.45
C ARG A 87 -8.48 11.41 6.25
N TYR A 88 -7.48 11.41 7.13
CA TYR A 88 -6.33 12.32 7.04
C TYR A 88 -5.56 12.12 5.72
N PHE A 89 -5.33 10.90 5.29
CA PHE A 89 -4.65 10.59 4.04
C PHE A 89 -5.37 11.21 2.84
N PHE A 90 -6.69 11.12 2.80
CA PHE A 90 -7.49 11.63 1.68
C PHE A 90 -7.69 13.15 1.71
N THR A 91 -7.70 13.77 2.89
CA THR A 91 -8.02 15.20 3.01
C THR A 91 -6.82 16.10 3.17
N GLN A 92 -5.76 15.62 3.83
CA GLN A 92 -4.64 16.47 4.25
C GLN A 92 -3.30 16.12 3.62
N ARG A 93 -3.12 14.85 3.21
CA ARG A 93 -1.79 14.37 2.80
C ARG A 93 -1.13 15.17 1.69
N LEU A 94 -1.87 15.56 0.66
CA LEU A 94 -1.31 16.33 -0.46
C LEU A 94 -0.91 17.74 -0.02
N THR A 95 -1.70 18.35 0.85
CA THR A 95 -1.42 19.69 1.41
C THR A 95 -0.13 19.68 2.23
N ASP A 96 0.05 18.69 3.11
CA ASP A 96 1.25 18.54 3.94
C ASP A 96 2.53 18.42 3.10
N LEU A 97 2.41 17.84 1.92
CA LEU A 97 3.53 17.65 1.01
C LEU A 97 3.72 18.80 0.02
N GLY A 98 2.76 19.72 -0.09
CA GLY A 98 2.73 20.71 -1.16
C GLY A 98 2.61 20.10 -2.55
N PHE A 99 1.98 18.91 -2.65
CA PHE A 99 1.82 18.21 -3.92
C PHE A 99 0.62 18.75 -4.70
N THR A 100 0.83 19.14 -5.96
CA THR A 100 -0.20 19.81 -6.78
C THR A 100 -0.97 18.88 -7.71
N GLY A 101 -0.61 17.59 -7.77
CA GLY A 101 -1.32 16.57 -8.55
C GLY A 101 -2.51 15.95 -7.81
N SER A 102 -3.12 14.93 -8.41
CA SER A 102 -4.15 14.14 -7.75
C SER A 102 -3.57 13.18 -6.70
N LEU A 103 -4.42 12.71 -5.78
CA LEU A 103 -4.00 11.68 -4.82
C LEU A 103 -3.62 10.37 -5.53
N GLU A 104 -4.31 10.03 -6.62
CA GLU A 104 -3.97 8.87 -7.46
C GLU A 104 -2.55 9.00 -8.04
N ASP A 105 -2.20 10.18 -8.59
CA ASP A 105 -0.85 10.44 -9.10
C ASP A 105 0.21 10.35 -8.00
N TYR A 106 -0.08 10.91 -6.83
CA TYR A 106 0.81 10.83 -5.67
C TYR A 106 1.06 9.38 -5.25
N VAL A 107 0.00 8.57 -5.15
CA VAL A 107 0.10 7.15 -4.80
C VAL A 107 0.87 6.40 -5.89
N ALA A 108 0.55 6.61 -7.16
CA ALA A 108 1.24 5.97 -8.28
C ALA A 108 2.75 6.28 -8.28
N LEU A 109 3.13 7.55 -8.11
CA LEU A 109 4.53 7.96 -8.01
C LEU A 109 5.23 7.34 -6.78
N THR A 110 4.52 7.30 -5.64
CA THR A 110 5.06 6.72 -4.41
C THR A 110 5.28 5.22 -4.55
N VAL A 111 4.34 4.49 -5.15
CA VAL A 111 4.48 3.07 -5.46
C VAL A 111 5.61 2.85 -6.47
N ALA A 112 5.66 3.66 -7.51
CA ALA A 112 6.68 3.52 -8.56
C ALA A 112 8.10 3.68 -8.02
N ALA A 113 8.37 4.79 -7.32
CA ALA A 113 9.71 5.15 -6.87
C ALA A 113 10.07 4.62 -5.46
N GLY A 114 9.09 4.17 -4.70
CA GLY A 114 9.28 3.83 -3.29
C GLY A 114 9.49 5.07 -2.41
N ARG A 115 9.82 4.85 -1.14
CA ARG A 115 10.17 5.90 -0.18
C ARG A 115 11.44 5.52 0.56
N PRO A 116 12.53 6.30 0.42
CA PRO A 116 13.73 6.05 1.18
C PRO A 116 13.47 6.26 2.67
N ASN A 117 14.03 5.39 3.49
CA ASN A 117 14.09 5.61 4.92
C ASN A 117 15.26 6.57 5.21
N ASN A 118 15.01 7.58 6.02
CA ASN A 118 16.04 8.49 6.50
C ASN A 118 15.95 8.60 8.04
N LYS A 119 16.99 9.15 8.64
CA LYS A 119 17.08 9.28 10.11
C LYS A 119 15.92 10.03 10.79
N ASN A 120 15.19 10.85 10.01
CA ASN A 120 14.04 11.60 10.50
C ASN A 120 12.71 10.89 10.19
N SER A 121 12.75 9.68 9.62
CA SER A 121 11.56 8.90 9.36
C SER A 121 11.03 8.29 10.66
N GLN A 122 9.75 8.50 10.94
CA GLN A 122 9.07 7.80 12.03
C GLN A 122 8.77 6.33 11.71
N TRP A 123 8.95 5.94 10.43
CA TRP A 123 8.72 4.57 9.97
C TRP A 123 10.02 3.80 9.99
N ALA A 124 10.00 2.60 10.53
CA ALA A 124 11.20 1.76 10.66
C ALA A 124 11.67 1.25 9.31
N GLN A 125 10.76 1.08 8.36
CA GLN A 125 11.06 0.45 7.07
C GLN A 125 11.06 1.42 5.91
N MET A 126 11.91 1.13 4.93
CA MET A 126 11.89 1.77 3.63
C MET A 126 10.78 1.13 2.78
N MET A 127 9.97 1.94 2.12
CA MET A 127 9.08 1.44 1.09
C MET A 127 9.92 1.14 -0.17
N PRO A 128 9.96 -0.11 -0.63
CA PRO A 128 10.76 -0.47 -1.81
C PRO A 128 10.18 0.14 -3.09
N THR A 129 11.02 0.19 -4.11
CA THR A 129 10.65 0.58 -5.47
C THR A 129 9.87 -0.54 -6.13
N TRP A 130 8.71 -0.24 -6.69
CA TRP A 130 7.86 -1.26 -7.31
C TRP A 130 7.81 -1.17 -8.84
N SER A 131 7.98 0.00 -9.46
CA SER A 131 7.95 0.13 -10.92
C SER A 131 9.20 -0.40 -11.58
N SER A 132 9.04 -1.10 -12.70
CA SER A 132 10.14 -1.52 -13.58
C SER A 132 10.96 -0.35 -14.13
N GLU A 133 10.39 0.85 -14.19
CA GLU A 133 11.10 2.08 -14.57
C GLU A 133 12.20 2.46 -13.57
N TYR A 134 12.02 2.06 -12.30
CA TYR A 134 12.97 2.30 -11.21
C TYR A 134 13.60 1.00 -10.68
N GLY A 135 13.54 -0.09 -11.46
CA GLY A 135 14.15 -1.37 -11.09
C GLY A 135 13.27 -2.31 -10.26
N GLY A 136 12.00 -1.98 -10.05
CA GLY A 136 11.02 -2.85 -9.37
C GLY A 136 10.37 -3.88 -10.30
N PRO A 137 9.51 -4.75 -9.77
CA PRO A 137 8.91 -5.85 -10.52
C PRO A 137 7.64 -5.47 -11.31
N PHE A 138 6.99 -4.33 -11.04
CA PHE A 138 5.70 -4.00 -11.62
C PHE A 138 5.80 -3.17 -12.88
N ARG A 139 4.93 -3.48 -13.86
CA ARG A 139 4.70 -2.63 -15.02
C ARG A 139 3.89 -1.39 -14.62
N GLY A 140 3.95 -0.34 -15.43
CA GLY A 140 3.23 0.92 -15.18
C GLY A 140 1.71 0.79 -15.06
N ASP A 141 1.08 -0.20 -15.74
CA ASP A 141 -0.34 -0.52 -15.58
C ASP A 141 -0.64 -1.10 -14.19
N GLN A 142 0.20 -2.00 -13.68
CA GLN A 142 0.08 -2.59 -12.35
C GLN A 142 0.25 -1.55 -11.23
N VAL A 143 1.18 -0.59 -11.41
CA VAL A 143 1.36 0.53 -10.48
C VAL A 143 0.08 1.38 -10.41
N ARG A 144 -0.53 1.68 -11.58
CA ARG A 144 -1.81 2.43 -11.63
C ARG A 144 -2.96 1.64 -11.03
N ASP A 145 -3.02 0.33 -11.25
CA ASP A 145 -4.05 -0.53 -10.66
C ASP A 145 -3.99 -0.48 -9.12
N VAL A 146 -2.79 -0.53 -8.54
CA VAL A 146 -2.60 -0.37 -7.09
C VAL A 146 -3.04 1.03 -6.62
N ALA A 147 -2.68 2.08 -7.35
CA ALA A 147 -3.09 3.44 -7.00
C ALA A 147 -4.62 3.58 -7.01
N LYS A 148 -5.29 3.08 -8.06
CA LYS A 148 -6.76 3.06 -8.15
C LYS A 148 -7.42 2.27 -7.02
N PHE A 149 -6.84 1.15 -6.62
CA PHE A 149 -7.32 0.39 -5.47
C PHE A 149 -7.22 1.19 -4.17
N VAL A 150 -6.08 1.85 -3.92
CA VAL A 150 -5.90 2.67 -2.71
C VAL A 150 -6.88 3.84 -2.68
N VAL A 151 -7.02 4.59 -3.78
CA VAL A 151 -7.96 5.73 -3.80
C VAL A 151 -9.43 5.30 -3.76
N ASN A 152 -9.76 4.07 -4.07
CA ASN A 152 -11.12 3.54 -3.94
C ASN A 152 -11.63 3.49 -2.48
N TRP A 153 -10.74 3.59 -1.48
CA TRP A 153 -11.14 3.72 -0.07
C TRP A 153 -11.66 5.09 0.32
N GLU A 154 -11.59 6.11 -0.57
CA GLU A 154 -11.97 7.49 -0.26
C GLU A 154 -13.36 7.59 0.38
N GLY A 155 -14.36 6.94 -0.21
CA GLY A 155 -15.74 7.03 0.26
C GLY A 155 -15.92 6.55 1.70
N ASP A 156 -15.25 5.44 2.08
CA ASP A 156 -15.28 4.92 3.43
C ASP A 156 -14.40 5.74 4.38
N ALA A 157 -13.21 6.11 3.94
CA ALA A 157 -12.27 6.93 4.72
C ALA A 157 -12.88 8.28 5.13
N LEU A 158 -13.64 8.93 4.27
CA LEU A 158 -14.30 10.20 4.56
C LEU A 158 -15.42 10.09 5.60
N THR A 159 -15.90 8.90 5.91
CA THR A 159 -16.87 8.66 7.01
C THR A 159 -16.22 8.52 8.38
N GLN A 160 -14.90 8.35 8.43
CA GLN A 160 -14.17 8.15 9.68
C GLN A 160 -14.24 9.40 10.58
N THR A 161 -14.32 9.16 11.87
CA THR A 161 -14.24 10.18 12.93
C THR A 161 -12.85 10.20 13.53
N LYS A 162 -12.58 11.13 14.44
CA LYS A 162 -11.31 11.24 15.14
C LYS A 162 -10.92 9.96 15.89
N GLU A 163 -11.92 9.25 16.42
CA GLU A 163 -11.73 8.00 17.18
C GLU A 163 -11.49 6.79 16.28
N THR A 164 -11.96 6.84 15.05
CA THR A 164 -11.92 5.71 14.11
C THR A 164 -10.89 5.88 13.00
N ASP A 165 -10.35 7.09 12.79
CA ASP A 165 -9.29 7.34 11.83
C ASP A 165 -7.97 6.72 12.33
N PRO A 166 -7.41 5.75 11.60
CA PRO A 166 -6.17 5.07 12.02
C PRO A 166 -4.91 5.89 11.73
N TRP A 167 -5.05 7.14 11.24
CA TRP A 167 -3.89 7.94 10.89
C TRP A 167 -3.01 8.21 12.10
N GLN A 168 -1.73 7.93 11.94
CA GLN A 168 -0.70 8.30 12.89
C GLN A 168 0.04 9.52 12.34
N PRO A 169 -0.20 10.72 12.90
CA PRO A 169 0.40 11.94 12.40
C PRO A 169 1.92 11.87 12.48
N PHE A 170 2.61 12.48 11.51
CA PHE A 170 4.04 12.71 11.61
C PHE A 170 4.34 13.58 12.81
N GLN A 171 5.48 13.36 13.48
CA GLN A 171 5.89 14.09 14.69
C GLN A 171 5.86 15.63 14.55
N ASN A 172 5.88 16.15 13.32
CA ASN A 172 5.84 17.58 13.01
C ASN A 172 4.71 17.95 12.03
N ALA A 173 3.64 17.11 11.90
CA ALA A 173 2.52 17.46 11.07
C ALA A 173 1.79 18.69 11.64
N PRO A 174 1.41 19.67 10.81
CA PRO A 174 0.61 20.78 11.27
C PRO A 174 -0.72 20.28 11.83
N THR A 175 -1.15 20.90 12.91
CA THR A 175 -2.44 20.63 13.54
C THR A 175 -3.56 21.18 12.65
N VAL A 176 -4.30 20.31 11.99
CA VAL A 176 -5.42 20.67 11.11
C VAL A 176 -6.68 19.99 11.60
N ASP A 177 -7.75 20.77 11.79
CA ASP A 177 -9.06 20.22 12.07
C ASP A 177 -9.70 19.69 10.77
N ILE A 178 -9.55 18.39 10.53
CA ILE A 178 -10.12 17.69 9.38
C ILE A 178 -11.48 17.05 9.68
N TYR A 179 -11.93 17.08 10.94
CA TYR A 179 -13.18 16.47 11.36
C TYR A 179 -14.30 17.51 11.55
N GLY A 180 -13.96 18.82 11.63
CA GLY A 180 -14.91 19.90 11.77
C GLY A 180 -15.54 20.01 13.16
N ASP A 181 -14.91 19.41 14.15
CA ASP A 181 -15.35 19.42 15.56
C ASP A 181 -14.69 20.54 16.39
N GLY A 182 -13.89 21.39 15.76
CA GLY A 182 -13.09 22.44 16.41
C GLY A 182 -11.93 21.90 17.24
N ALA A 183 -11.78 20.60 17.27
CA ALA A 183 -10.65 19.97 17.91
C ALA A 183 -9.46 20.04 16.96
N THR A 184 -8.51 20.90 17.29
CA THR A 184 -7.17 20.81 16.73
C THR A 184 -6.70 19.38 16.92
N ILE A 185 -6.23 18.72 15.84
CA ILE A 185 -5.44 17.51 16.01
C ILE A 185 -4.20 17.97 16.77
N VAL A 186 -4.28 17.97 18.09
CA VAL A 186 -3.08 18.05 18.88
C VAL A 186 -2.36 16.75 18.52
N THR A 187 -1.24 16.85 17.82
CA THR A 187 -0.21 15.87 18.03
C THR A 187 0.10 15.98 19.50
N GLU A 188 -0.59 15.25 20.37
CA GLU A 188 0.10 14.77 21.52
C GLU A 188 1.29 14.03 20.90
N ALA A 189 2.41 14.73 20.88
CA ALA A 189 3.69 14.06 20.93
C ALA A 189 3.43 12.98 21.95
N THR A 190 3.42 11.72 21.53
CA THR A 190 3.43 10.59 22.48
C THR A 190 4.33 11.08 23.56
N PRO A 191 3.86 11.27 24.83
CA PRO A 191 4.67 11.87 25.84
C PRO A 191 6.00 11.17 25.68
N GLU A 192 7.09 11.92 25.48
CA GLU A 192 8.41 11.32 25.61
C GLU A 192 8.28 10.55 26.90
N ALA A 193 8.20 9.24 26.77
CA ALA A 193 8.11 8.38 27.91
C ALA A 193 9.37 8.75 28.69
N THR A 194 9.22 9.46 29.80
CA THR A 194 10.31 9.95 30.61
C THR A 194 10.97 8.78 31.33
N GLY A 195 11.13 7.67 30.61
CA GLY A 195 11.75 6.43 31.00
C GLY A 195 12.00 5.53 29.79
N PRO A 196 12.88 4.54 29.90
CA PRO A 196 13.13 3.59 28.82
C PRO A 196 11.82 2.87 28.42
N ARG A 197 11.55 2.82 27.11
CA ARG A 197 10.39 2.12 26.54
C ARG A 197 10.45 0.62 26.88
N SER A 198 9.31 0.00 27.07
CA SER A 198 9.28 -1.46 27.26
C SER A 198 9.76 -2.20 26.02
N PRO A 199 10.35 -3.39 26.13
CA PRO A 199 10.80 -4.16 24.98
C PRO A 199 9.69 -4.47 23.96
N GLN A 200 8.45 -4.69 24.41
CA GLN A 200 7.30 -4.90 23.54
C GLN A 200 6.97 -3.66 22.73
N GLU A 201 6.97 -2.49 23.38
CA GLU A 201 6.77 -1.20 22.71
C GLU A 201 7.89 -0.91 21.72
N LEU A 202 9.15 -1.20 22.07
CA LEU A 202 10.28 -1.08 21.16
C LEU A 202 10.14 -2.00 19.93
N PHE A 203 9.80 -3.27 20.14
CA PHE A 203 9.63 -4.24 19.06
C PHE A 203 8.54 -3.80 18.07
N ALA A 204 7.43 -3.27 18.58
CA ALA A 204 6.35 -2.74 17.77
C ALA A 204 6.73 -1.40 17.10
N ALA A 205 7.24 -0.42 17.90
CA ALA A 205 7.56 0.91 17.42
C ALA A 205 8.72 0.96 16.42
N MET A 206 9.68 0.02 16.54
CA MET A 206 10.77 -0.12 15.57
C MET A 206 10.37 -0.94 14.32
N GLY A 207 9.14 -1.42 14.25
CA GLY A 207 8.61 -2.14 13.11
C GLY A 207 9.09 -3.59 12.96
N CYS A 208 9.69 -4.17 13.97
CA CYS A 208 10.22 -5.54 13.94
C CYS A 208 9.13 -6.57 13.59
N VAL A 209 7.89 -6.35 14.09
CA VAL A 209 6.71 -7.20 13.83
C VAL A 209 6.36 -7.33 12.35
N GLY A 210 6.74 -6.36 11.52
CA GLY A 210 6.43 -6.36 10.07
C GLY A 210 7.24 -7.39 9.28
N CYS A 211 8.39 -7.83 9.82
CA CYS A 211 9.29 -8.78 9.16
C CYS A 211 9.51 -10.05 9.96
N HIS A 212 9.42 -9.99 11.27
CA HIS A 212 9.73 -11.08 12.19
C HIS A 212 8.51 -11.56 12.94
N ASN A 213 8.30 -12.88 13.00
CA ASN A 213 7.28 -13.49 13.83
C ASN A 213 7.95 -14.09 15.09
N LEU A 214 7.58 -13.54 16.25
CA LEU A 214 8.11 -13.96 17.55
C LEU A 214 7.64 -15.35 17.98
N ASN A 215 6.49 -15.82 17.47
CA ASN A 215 5.83 -17.02 17.95
C ASN A 215 6.07 -18.23 17.04
N ALA A 216 6.52 -18.01 15.82
CA ALA A 216 6.82 -19.07 14.89
C ALA A 216 8.31 -19.47 14.97
N PRO A 217 8.64 -20.78 15.04
CA PRO A 217 10.03 -21.23 14.96
C PRO A 217 10.60 -20.98 13.56
N GLN A 218 11.90 -20.78 13.49
CA GLN A 218 12.65 -20.70 12.24
C GLN A 218 13.22 -22.09 11.92
N ASP A 219 12.70 -22.72 10.88
CA ASP A 219 13.17 -24.02 10.36
C ASP A 219 13.06 -24.06 8.82
N ALA A 220 13.41 -25.19 8.22
CA ALA A 220 13.42 -25.36 6.76
C ALA A 220 12.00 -25.28 6.14
N GLN A 221 10.96 -25.59 6.88
CA GLN A 221 9.56 -25.62 6.46
C GLN A 221 8.82 -24.34 6.81
N ASN A 222 9.27 -23.61 7.85
CA ASN A 222 8.61 -22.44 8.39
C ASN A 222 9.58 -21.26 8.44
N ARG A 223 9.78 -20.64 7.30
CA ARG A 223 10.65 -19.46 7.14
C ARG A 223 9.79 -18.19 7.10
N GLY A 224 10.18 -17.18 7.86
CA GLY A 224 9.55 -15.88 7.76
C GLY A 224 9.69 -15.32 6.34
N PRO A 225 8.65 -14.64 5.79
CA PRO A 225 8.63 -14.23 4.38
C PRO A 225 9.60 -13.09 4.06
N VAL A 226 9.91 -12.23 5.03
CA VAL A 226 10.76 -11.04 4.87
C VAL A 226 11.99 -11.12 5.75
N GLY A 227 11.82 -11.48 7.03
CA GLY A 227 12.87 -11.70 8.00
C GLY A 227 12.67 -13.06 8.71
N PRO A 228 13.71 -13.63 9.33
CA PRO A 228 13.61 -14.91 10.01
C PRO A 228 12.60 -14.87 11.16
N ASN A 229 11.86 -15.96 11.32
CA ASN A 229 11.04 -16.19 12.51
C ASN A 229 11.90 -16.27 13.76
N MET A 230 11.38 -15.87 14.91
CA MET A 230 12.16 -15.72 16.15
C MET A 230 11.65 -16.60 17.30
N GLY A 231 10.66 -17.48 17.07
CA GLY A 231 10.05 -18.29 18.13
C GLY A 231 11.01 -19.21 18.88
N ASN A 232 12.02 -19.72 18.20
CA ASN A 232 13.07 -20.56 18.76
C ASN A 232 14.46 -19.90 18.77
N LEU A 233 14.53 -18.57 18.72
CA LEU A 233 15.80 -17.85 18.61
C LEU A 233 16.66 -18.03 19.88
N HIS A 234 16.03 -18.11 21.05
CA HIS A 234 16.70 -18.38 22.32
C HIS A 234 17.51 -19.69 22.33
N GLU A 235 17.11 -20.68 21.51
CA GLU A 235 17.83 -21.96 21.37
C GLU A 235 18.91 -21.88 20.29
N THR A 236 18.70 -21.10 19.24
CA THR A 236 19.48 -21.16 18.00
C THR A 236 20.46 -20.02 17.80
N ALA A 237 20.25 -18.86 18.46
CA ALA A 237 21.05 -17.67 18.25
C ALA A 237 22.55 -17.88 18.46
N GLY A 238 22.94 -18.55 19.55
CA GLY A 238 24.36 -18.80 19.89
C GLY A 238 25.10 -19.78 18.98
N THR A 239 24.43 -20.31 17.95
CA THR A 239 25.04 -21.19 16.97
C THR A 239 25.09 -20.59 15.55
N LYS A 240 24.60 -19.37 15.37
CA LYS A 240 24.48 -18.73 14.06
C LYS A 240 25.82 -18.25 13.52
N VAL A 241 26.61 -17.64 14.39
CA VAL A 241 27.93 -17.11 14.05
C VAL A 241 28.99 -17.78 14.95
N PRO A 242 30.02 -18.40 14.38
CA PRO A 242 31.08 -19.02 15.17
C PRO A 242 31.79 -17.99 16.06
N GLY A 243 31.80 -18.21 17.37
CA GLY A 243 32.45 -17.36 18.34
C GLY A 243 31.57 -16.28 18.96
N GLU A 244 30.32 -16.16 18.55
CA GLU A 244 29.33 -15.28 19.18
C GLU A 244 28.36 -16.07 20.06
N ASP A 245 28.05 -15.54 21.24
CA ASP A 245 26.95 -16.04 22.06
C ASP A 245 25.59 -15.48 21.58
N ALA A 246 24.49 -15.98 22.12
CA ALA A 246 23.16 -15.60 21.69
C ALA A 246 22.86 -14.09 21.87
N PRO A 247 23.18 -13.44 23.04
CA PRO A 247 23.00 -11.99 23.19
C PRO A 247 23.82 -11.19 22.20
N THR A 248 25.10 -11.53 22.01
CA THR A 248 25.98 -10.83 21.05
C THR A 248 25.47 -10.94 19.63
N TYR A 249 25.03 -12.14 19.20
CA TYR A 249 24.45 -12.34 17.87
C TYR A 249 23.21 -11.48 17.67
N VAL A 250 22.26 -11.48 18.62
CA VAL A 250 21.01 -10.69 18.48
C VAL A 250 21.31 -9.20 18.49
N HIS A 251 22.19 -8.75 19.39
CA HIS A 251 22.65 -7.34 19.43
C HIS A 251 23.25 -6.92 18.09
N ASN A 252 24.23 -7.67 17.58
CA ASN A 252 24.88 -7.37 16.30
C ASN A 252 23.88 -7.39 15.13
N SER A 253 22.90 -8.30 15.15
CA SER A 253 21.85 -8.35 14.13
C SER A 253 20.94 -7.09 14.14
N ILE A 254 20.82 -6.39 15.27
CA ILE A 254 20.08 -5.12 15.37
C ILE A 254 20.98 -3.97 14.95
N VAL A 255 22.22 -3.91 15.42
CA VAL A 255 23.12 -2.75 15.25
C VAL A 255 23.77 -2.75 13.87
N ASN A 256 24.15 -3.92 13.36
CA ASN A 256 24.82 -4.13 12.07
C ASN A 256 24.15 -5.26 11.28
N PRO A 257 22.88 -5.12 10.86
CA PRO A 257 22.09 -6.21 10.31
C PRO A 257 22.62 -6.83 9.00
N ASN A 258 23.59 -6.19 8.35
CA ASN A 258 24.24 -6.72 7.15
C ASN A 258 25.52 -7.52 7.41
N ASP A 259 26.06 -7.53 8.65
CA ASP A 259 27.27 -8.26 8.97
C ASP A 259 27.06 -9.77 8.90
N PHE A 260 25.87 -10.22 9.27
CA PHE A 260 25.43 -11.59 9.09
C PHE A 260 23.99 -11.66 8.57
N VAL A 261 23.81 -12.18 7.37
CA VAL A 261 22.50 -12.39 6.75
C VAL A 261 22.20 -13.89 6.72
N ASN A 262 21.10 -14.30 7.36
CA ASN A 262 20.68 -15.70 7.35
C ASN A 262 20.45 -16.19 5.92
N GLU A 263 20.81 -17.46 5.65
CA GLU A 263 20.65 -18.07 4.34
C GLU A 263 19.20 -17.96 3.83
N GLY A 264 19.07 -17.49 2.59
CA GLY A 264 17.80 -17.31 1.88
C GLY A 264 17.09 -15.98 2.18
N TYR A 265 17.75 -15.05 2.88
CA TYR A 265 17.29 -13.67 3.03
C TYR A 265 18.21 -12.70 2.27
N THR A 266 17.71 -11.49 2.00
CA THR A 266 18.43 -10.47 1.23
C THR A 266 19.04 -9.44 2.16
N ALA A 267 20.32 -9.12 1.96
CA ALA A 267 20.97 -8.02 2.67
C ALA A 267 20.30 -6.67 2.37
N GLY A 268 20.35 -5.75 3.32
CA GLY A 268 19.81 -4.40 3.18
C GLY A 268 18.29 -4.27 3.35
N ILE A 269 17.58 -5.35 3.62
CA ILE A 269 16.13 -5.30 3.89
C ILE A 269 15.88 -4.84 5.33
N MET A 270 16.65 -5.31 6.29
CA MET A 270 16.55 -4.85 7.67
C MET A 270 17.12 -3.42 7.79
N PRO A 271 16.41 -2.47 8.44
CA PRO A 271 16.89 -1.09 8.60
C PRO A 271 18.25 -1.02 9.30
N GLN A 272 19.09 -0.07 8.88
CA GLN A 272 20.48 0.08 9.37
C GLN A 272 20.63 1.18 10.43
N ASN A 273 19.54 1.78 10.88
CA ASN A 273 19.57 3.02 11.69
C ASN A 273 18.92 2.85 13.08
N PHE A 274 18.92 1.66 13.63
CA PHE A 274 18.33 1.41 14.94
C PHE A 274 19.09 2.12 16.07
N THR A 275 20.42 2.22 15.98
CA THR A 275 21.26 2.95 16.93
C THR A 275 21.02 4.46 16.96
N GLU A 276 20.38 5.02 15.92
CA GLU A 276 19.95 6.41 15.90
C GLU A 276 18.58 6.63 16.57
N LYS A 277 17.82 5.54 16.76
CA LYS A 277 16.42 5.56 17.22
C LYS A 277 16.22 4.95 18.62
N MET A 278 17.17 4.17 19.08
CA MET A 278 17.15 3.49 20.36
C MET A 278 18.46 3.76 21.11
N SER A 279 18.38 3.92 22.43
CA SER A 279 19.57 3.93 23.27
C SER A 279 20.15 2.53 23.42
N GLU A 280 21.40 2.44 23.87
CA GLU A 280 22.05 1.14 24.10
C GLU A 280 21.31 0.33 25.15
N GLU A 281 20.77 0.98 26.20
CA GLU A 281 19.96 0.32 27.22
C GLU A 281 18.66 -0.26 26.65
N GLU A 282 18.03 0.47 25.72
CA GLU A 282 16.83 -0.01 25.03
C GLU A 282 17.14 -1.18 24.11
N ILE A 283 18.27 -1.15 23.39
CA ILE A 283 18.72 -2.27 22.54
C ILE A 283 18.98 -3.51 23.39
N GLN A 284 19.71 -3.36 24.52
CA GLN A 284 20.00 -4.46 25.40
C GLN A 284 18.72 -5.05 26.02
N SER A 285 17.80 -4.18 26.47
CA SER A 285 16.49 -4.61 26.97
C SER A 285 15.68 -5.40 25.95
N LEU A 286 15.75 -4.97 24.69
CA LEU A 286 15.10 -5.66 23.58
C LEU A 286 15.76 -7.03 23.28
N VAL A 287 17.08 -7.11 23.31
CA VAL A 287 17.85 -8.35 23.16
C VAL A 287 17.46 -9.37 24.24
N ASP A 288 17.46 -8.94 25.50
CA ASP A 288 17.12 -9.79 26.64
C ASP A 288 15.69 -10.34 26.52
N TRP A 289 14.75 -9.46 26.14
CA TRP A 289 13.34 -9.85 25.92
C TRP A 289 13.14 -10.78 24.73
N ILE A 290 13.81 -10.57 23.60
CA ILE A 290 13.74 -11.44 22.44
C ILE A 290 14.22 -12.87 22.78
N LEU A 291 15.25 -12.97 23.62
CA LEU A 291 15.84 -14.24 24.03
C LEU A 291 15.15 -14.89 25.23
N ASP A 292 14.19 -14.21 25.87
CA ASP A 292 13.42 -14.80 26.97
C ASP A 292 12.43 -15.87 26.43
N PRO A 293 12.59 -17.16 26.79
CA PRO A 293 11.66 -18.21 26.39
C PRO A 293 10.26 -18.05 27.00
N ASN A 294 10.12 -17.26 28.08
CA ASN A 294 8.87 -17.00 28.80
C ASN A 294 8.28 -15.62 28.49
N ARG A 295 8.80 -14.92 27.46
CA ARG A 295 8.29 -13.61 27.11
C ARG A 295 6.78 -13.62 26.92
N PRO A 296 6.02 -12.59 27.37
CA PRO A 296 4.61 -12.43 27.08
C PRO A 296 4.36 -12.40 25.57
N GLN A 297 3.39 -13.16 25.11
CA GLN A 297 2.99 -13.24 23.71
C GLN A 297 2.03 -12.10 23.35
#